data_5e1d1a9d2606545cc84a06ac9247b352
#
_entry.id   5e1d1a9d2606545cc84a06ac9247b352
#
_cell.length_a   1.000
_cell.length_b   1.000
_cell.length_c   1.000
_cell.angle_alpha   90.00
_cell.angle_beta   90.00
_cell.angle_gamma   90.00
#
_symmetry.space_group_name_H-M   'P 1'
#
loop_
_entity.id
_entity.type
_entity.pdbx_description
1 polymer ?
#
loop_
_entity_poly.entity_id
_entity_poly.type
_entity_poly.pdbx_seq_one_letter_code
_entity_poly.pdbx_strand_id
1 'polypeptide(L)'
;MGTKFTLRTHRGEKLSAVVHLDGMREIYHYTDDEEPHVITLNDEEARQLGAILGGVVYRPQLVKDLEVALKDLVMEWIELPADSPLVGLTVATCRIRSTTGATIVAILRERGSLATPHPDEVLRADDTLVVIGRPESFDEINRLVREGPSA
;
A
#
# COMPACT_ATOMS: atom_id res chain seq x y z
N MET A 1 18.16 3.81 22.42
CA MET A 1 18.89 4.25 21.22
C MET A 1 17.87 4.42 20.10
N GLY A 2 17.88 5.51 19.35
CA GLY A 2 16.88 5.83 18.34
C GLY A 2 17.52 6.53 17.14
N THR A 3 16.76 6.66 16.05
CA THR A 3 17.19 7.36 14.84
C THR A 3 16.59 8.75 14.82
N LYS A 4 17.43 9.77 14.60
CA LYS A 4 17.02 11.18 14.54
C LYS A 4 16.93 11.64 13.09
N PHE A 5 15.79 12.24 12.75
CA PHE A 5 15.52 12.92 11.49
C PHE A 5 15.35 14.41 11.76
N THR A 6 15.93 15.25 10.92
CA THR A 6 15.83 16.71 11.07
C THR A 6 15.40 17.35 9.75
N LEU A 7 14.45 18.27 9.82
CA LEU A 7 14.02 19.08 8.69
C LEU A 7 14.01 20.58 9.07
N ARG A 8 14.12 21.43 8.08
CA ARG A 8 13.84 22.88 8.22
C ARG A 8 12.57 23.22 7.45
N THR A 9 11.68 23.98 8.11
CA THR A 9 10.48 24.49 7.45
C THR A 9 10.84 25.60 6.45
N HIS A 10 9.91 25.95 5.56
CA HIS A 10 10.09 27.08 4.65
C HIS A 10 10.26 28.44 5.36
N ARG A 11 9.88 28.52 6.64
CA ARG A 11 10.09 29.69 7.51
C ARG A 11 11.42 29.67 8.24
N GLY A 12 12.23 28.63 8.05
CA GLY A 12 13.54 28.49 8.66
C GLY A 12 13.53 27.79 10.03
N GLU A 13 12.37 27.43 10.56
CA GLU A 13 12.25 26.71 11.84
C GLU A 13 12.85 25.30 11.71
N LYS A 14 13.46 24.83 12.79
CA LYS A 14 14.05 23.50 12.85
C LYS A 14 13.13 22.55 13.60
N LEU A 15 12.81 21.42 12.97
CA LEU A 15 12.11 20.31 13.58
C LEU A 15 12.97 19.06 13.55
N SER A 16 12.95 18.29 14.62
CA SER A 16 13.58 16.97 14.66
C SER A 16 12.59 15.94 15.17
N ALA A 17 12.57 14.76 14.54
CA ALA A 17 11.85 13.60 15.02
C ALA A 17 12.87 12.52 15.44
N VAL A 18 12.71 11.96 16.62
CA VAL A 18 13.51 10.83 17.13
C VAL A 18 12.59 9.62 17.19
N VAL A 19 12.99 8.55 16.51
CA VAL A 19 12.30 7.26 16.50
C VAL A 19 13.07 6.30 17.40
N HIS A 20 12.47 5.91 18.52
CA HIS A 20 13.04 4.96 19.48
C HIS A 20 12.74 3.51 19.09
N LEU A 21 13.60 2.58 19.53
CA LEU A 21 13.45 1.16 19.25
C LEU A 21 12.25 0.51 19.96
N ASP A 22 11.76 1.12 21.03
CA ASP A 22 10.59 0.71 21.81
C ASP A 22 9.26 1.17 21.18
N GLY A 23 9.32 1.85 20.04
CA GLY A 23 8.13 2.37 19.35
C GLY A 23 7.74 3.79 19.73
N MET A 24 8.38 4.41 20.72
CA MET A 24 8.12 5.81 21.05
C MET A 24 8.73 6.76 20.01
N ARG A 25 8.10 7.90 19.84
CA ARG A 25 8.56 9.00 18.96
C ARG A 25 8.61 10.29 19.76
N GLU A 26 9.62 11.09 19.52
CA GLU A 26 9.72 12.44 20.08
C GLU A 26 9.89 13.45 18.97
N ILE A 27 9.08 14.50 19.02
CA ILE A 27 9.16 15.64 18.08
C ILE A 27 9.72 16.83 18.85
N TYR A 28 10.83 17.37 18.36
CA TYR A 28 11.50 18.53 18.90
C TYR A 28 11.25 19.73 17.98
N HIS A 29 10.66 20.78 18.51
CA HIS A 29 10.56 22.07 17.85
C HIS A 29 11.55 23.05 18.50
N TYR A 30 12.52 23.49 17.74
CA TYR A 30 13.54 24.45 18.17
C TYR A 30 13.08 25.85 17.81
N THR A 31 12.86 26.65 18.86
CA THR A 31 12.60 28.10 18.78
C THR A 31 13.86 28.86 19.15
N ASP A 32 13.81 30.20 19.09
CA ASP A 32 14.92 31.07 19.54
C ASP A 32 15.08 31.05 21.06
N ASP A 33 14.15 30.44 21.79
CA ASP A 33 14.24 30.16 23.23
C ASP A 33 15.21 28.99 23.49
N GLU A 34 15.85 28.98 24.64
CA GLU A 34 16.98 28.10 24.96
C GLU A 34 16.65 26.61 24.97
N GLU A 35 15.39 26.23 25.18
CA GLU A 35 14.99 24.81 25.25
C GLU A 35 13.97 24.45 24.15
N PRO A 36 14.14 23.31 23.46
CA PRO A 36 13.19 22.86 22.47
C PRO A 36 11.87 22.38 23.11
N HIS A 37 10.76 22.70 22.48
CA HIS A 37 9.49 22.09 22.83
C HIS A 37 9.48 20.64 22.36
N VAL A 38 9.13 19.71 23.26
CA VAL A 38 9.14 18.27 22.96
C VAL A 38 7.73 17.71 23.08
N ILE A 39 7.32 16.95 22.08
CA ILE A 39 6.08 16.18 22.08
C ILE A 39 6.47 14.71 21.99
N THR A 40 5.99 13.90 22.93
CA THR A 40 6.21 12.45 22.93
C THR A 40 4.95 11.75 22.45
N LEU A 41 5.09 10.84 21.49
CA LEU A 41 4.03 10.08 20.87
C LEU A 41 4.33 8.59 20.96
N ASN A 42 3.31 7.77 21.20
CA ASN A 42 3.41 6.35 20.97
C ASN A 42 3.32 6.02 19.46
N ASP A 43 3.49 4.75 19.11
CA ASP A 43 3.51 4.31 17.70
C ASP A 43 2.19 4.60 16.98
N GLU A 44 1.05 4.44 17.64
CA GLU A 44 -0.27 4.71 17.05
C GLU A 44 -0.49 6.21 16.83
N GLU A 45 -0.21 7.04 17.84
CA GLU A 45 -0.33 8.50 17.76
C GLU A 45 0.58 9.08 16.68
N ALA A 46 1.80 8.55 16.54
CA ALA A 46 2.73 8.97 15.50
C ALA A 46 2.23 8.64 14.09
N ARG A 47 1.62 7.47 13.89
CA ARG A 47 1.00 7.11 12.60
C ARG A 47 -0.19 8.00 12.29
N GLN A 48 -1.04 8.28 13.28
CA GLN A 48 -2.18 9.18 13.12
C GLN A 48 -1.73 10.57 12.69
N LEU A 49 -0.75 11.14 13.41
CA LEU A 49 -0.22 12.46 13.10
C LEU A 49 0.42 12.48 11.71
N GLY A 50 1.21 11.45 11.37
CA GLY A 50 1.83 11.31 10.06
C GLY A 50 0.81 11.24 8.92
N ALA A 51 -0.30 10.51 9.11
CA ALA A 51 -1.39 10.43 8.14
C ALA A 51 -2.09 11.79 7.94
N ILE A 52 -2.35 12.51 9.03
CA ILE A 52 -2.96 13.86 8.97
C ILE A 52 -2.03 14.83 8.24
N LEU A 53 -0.75 14.87 8.60
CA LEU A 53 0.24 15.78 8.00
C LEU A 53 0.55 15.42 6.54
N GLY A 54 0.49 14.14 6.19
CA GLY A 54 0.66 13.65 4.82
C GLY A 54 -0.56 13.86 3.90
N GLY A 55 -1.63 14.49 4.40
CA GLY A 55 -2.86 14.74 3.64
C GLY A 55 -3.80 13.54 3.56
N VAL A 56 -3.52 12.48 4.30
CA VAL A 56 -4.45 11.35 4.47
C VAL A 56 -5.43 11.70 5.57
N VAL A 57 -6.72 11.81 5.23
CA VAL A 57 -7.76 12.05 6.24
C VAL A 57 -7.85 10.81 7.14
N TYR A 58 -7.30 10.92 8.34
CA TYR A 58 -7.38 9.85 9.33
C TYR A 58 -8.82 9.80 9.92
N ARG A 59 -9.50 8.69 9.66
CA ARG A 59 -10.77 8.35 10.30
C ARG A 59 -10.56 7.10 11.16
N PRO A 60 -10.43 7.23 12.48
CA PRO A 60 -10.09 6.11 13.37
C PRO A 60 -11.04 4.90 13.26
N GLN A 61 -12.34 5.15 13.05
CA GLN A 61 -13.33 4.09 12.85
C GLN A 61 -13.13 3.36 11.52
N LEU A 62 -12.78 4.08 10.47
CA LEU A 62 -12.56 3.48 9.14
C LEU A 62 -11.32 2.58 9.13
N VAL A 63 -10.29 2.92 9.92
CA VAL A 63 -9.07 2.09 10.02
C VAL A 63 -9.36 0.83 10.83
N LYS A 64 -10.12 0.91 11.93
CA LYS A 64 -10.55 -0.28 12.69
C LYS A 64 -11.45 -1.20 11.85
N ASP A 65 -12.38 -0.61 11.11
CA ASP A 65 -13.25 -1.37 10.20
C ASP A 65 -12.46 -1.94 9.01
N LEU A 66 -11.44 -1.23 8.51
CA LEU A 66 -10.53 -1.75 7.50
C LEU A 66 -9.58 -2.82 8.06
N GLU A 67 -9.04 -2.66 9.26
CA GLU A 67 -8.22 -3.69 9.90
C GLU A 67 -9.02 -4.97 10.16
N VAL A 68 -10.29 -4.85 10.54
CA VAL A 68 -11.19 -6.00 10.66
C VAL A 68 -11.55 -6.57 9.29
N ALA A 69 -11.80 -5.74 8.30
CA ALA A 69 -12.13 -6.19 6.94
C ALA A 69 -10.90 -6.73 6.17
N LEU A 70 -9.69 -6.22 6.47
CA LEU A 70 -8.44 -6.65 5.84
C LEU A 70 -7.77 -7.81 6.59
N LYS A 71 -8.25 -8.19 7.78
CA LYS A 71 -7.70 -9.29 8.58
C LYS A 71 -7.63 -10.61 7.81
N ASP A 72 -8.54 -10.79 6.85
CA ASP A 72 -8.65 -11.98 6.03
C ASP A 72 -8.22 -11.74 4.58
N LEU A 73 -7.64 -10.58 4.27
CA LEU A 73 -7.16 -10.26 2.93
C LEU A 73 -5.63 -10.25 2.90
N VAL A 74 -5.10 -10.82 1.85
CA VAL A 74 -3.66 -10.78 1.53
C VAL A 74 -3.45 -10.07 0.20
N MET A 75 -2.27 -9.49 0.04
CA MET A 75 -1.82 -8.89 -1.20
C MET A 75 -0.68 -9.72 -1.75
N GLU A 76 -0.80 -10.14 -3.00
CA GLU A 76 0.23 -10.91 -3.68
C GLU A 76 0.61 -10.27 -5.02
N TRP A 77 1.86 -10.51 -5.43
CA TRP A 77 2.43 -10.13 -6.71
C TRP A 77 2.48 -11.38 -7.59
N ILE A 78 1.75 -11.36 -8.70
CA ILE A 78 1.61 -12.50 -9.60
C ILE A 78 2.19 -12.12 -10.95
N GLU A 79 3.28 -12.75 -11.33
CA GLU A 79 3.88 -12.56 -12.65
C GLU A 79 3.06 -13.30 -13.72
N LEU A 80 2.83 -12.64 -14.85
CA LEU A 80 2.21 -13.24 -16.03
C LEU A 80 3.31 -13.75 -16.97
N PRO A 81 3.56 -15.06 -17.03
CA PRO A 81 4.49 -15.61 -18.02
C PRO A 81 3.97 -15.35 -19.45
N ALA A 82 4.89 -15.26 -20.40
CA ALA A 82 4.57 -14.93 -21.79
C ALA A 82 3.60 -15.92 -22.47
N ASP A 83 3.55 -17.15 -21.99
CA ASP A 83 2.64 -18.21 -22.46
C ASP A 83 1.32 -18.27 -21.66
N SER A 84 1.10 -17.36 -20.71
CA SER A 84 -0.15 -17.30 -19.96
C SER A 84 -1.33 -17.00 -20.90
N PRO A 85 -2.43 -17.76 -20.79
CA PRO A 85 -3.68 -17.48 -21.54
C PRO A 85 -4.31 -16.14 -21.19
N LEU A 86 -3.91 -15.50 -20.09
CA LEU A 86 -4.38 -14.16 -19.71
C LEU A 86 -3.69 -13.05 -20.50
N VAL A 87 -2.56 -13.31 -21.15
CA VAL A 87 -1.88 -12.34 -22.02
C VAL A 87 -2.76 -12.03 -23.22
N GLY A 88 -3.01 -10.73 -23.46
CA GLY A 88 -3.90 -10.26 -24.51
C GLY A 88 -5.36 -10.09 -24.08
N LEU A 89 -5.76 -10.63 -22.92
CA LEU A 89 -7.07 -10.35 -22.35
C LEU A 89 -7.06 -9.00 -21.62
N THR A 90 -8.23 -8.40 -21.46
CA THR A 90 -8.37 -7.21 -20.62
C THR A 90 -8.55 -7.60 -19.14
N VAL A 91 -8.37 -6.64 -18.24
CA VAL A 91 -8.65 -6.81 -16.81
C VAL A 91 -10.09 -7.32 -16.58
N ALA A 92 -11.04 -6.86 -17.39
CA ALA A 92 -12.43 -7.34 -17.30
C ALA A 92 -12.56 -8.78 -17.82
N THR A 93 -11.97 -9.09 -18.95
CA THR A 93 -12.15 -10.41 -19.62
C THR A 93 -11.27 -11.51 -19.02
N CYS A 94 -10.22 -11.18 -18.27
CA CYS A 94 -9.45 -12.18 -17.51
C CYS A 94 -10.25 -12.85 -16.38
N ARG A 95 -11.41 -12.25 -15.99
CA ARG A 95 -12.40 -12.79 -15.04
C ARG A 95 -11.87 -13.08 -13.62
N ILE A 96 -10.68 -12.59 -13.24
CA ILE A 96 -10.13 -12.79 -11.89
C ILE A 96 -11.16 -12.35 -10.84
N ARG A 97 -11.68 -11.14 -10.94
CA ARG A 97 -12.63 -10.62 -9.94
C ARG A 97 -13.95 -11.41 -9.89
N SER A 98 -14.53 -11.73 -11.04
CA SER A 98 -15.82 -12.44 -11.09
C SER A 98 -15.73 -13.89 -10.65
N THR A 99 -14.56 -14.52 -10.84
CA THR A 99 -14.33 -15.93 -10.49
C THR A 99 -13.87 -16.12 -9.05
N THR A 100 -13.02 -15.23 -8.57
CA THR A 100 -12.31 -15.42 -7.28
C THR A 100 -12.71 -14.40 -6.20
N GLY A 101 -13.38 -13.31 -6.59
CA GLY A 101 -13.65 -12.18 -5.69
C GLY A 101 -12.44 -11.28 -5.41
N ALA A 102 -11.25 -11.66 -5.87
CA ALA A 102 -10.04 -10.86 -5.72
C ALA A 102 -9.99 -9.69 -6.72
N THR A 103 -9.20 -8.68 -6.42
CA THR A 103 -9.13 -7.46 -7.24
C THR A 103 -7.69 -7.16 -7.61
N ILE A 104 -7.44 -6.91 -8.91
CA ILE A 104 -6.17 -6.36 -9.38
C ILE A 104 -6.15 -4.87 -9.02
N VAL A 105 -5.22 -4.48 -8.15
CA VAL A 105 -5.09 -3.09 -7.68
C VAL A 105 -3.98 -2.33 -8.39
N ALA A 106 -3.02 -3.05 -8.98
CA ALA A 106 -1.98 -2.45 -9.81
C ALA A 106 -1.44 -3.46 -10.82
N ILE A 107 -0.85 -2.95 -11.90
CA ILE A 107 -0.08 -3.72 -12.86
C ILE A 107 1.31 -3.07 -12.93
N LEU A 108 2.34 -3.81 -12.58
CA LEU A 108 3.72 -3.37 -12.65
C LEU A 108 4.32 -3.79 -13.99
N ARG A 109 4.96 -2.86 -14.69
CA ARG A 109 5.63 -3.04 -15.97
C ARG A 109 7.02 -2.44 -15.94
N GLU A 110 7.90 -2.92 -16.78
CA GLU A 110 9.27 -2.40 -16.89
C GLU A 110 9.32 -0.89 -17.17
N ARG A 111 8.35 -0.36 -17.94
CA ARG A 111 8.26 1.06 -18.32
C ARG A 111 7.16 1.83 -17.62
N GLY A 112 6.83 1.48 -16.40
CA GLY A 112 5.84 2.19 -15.59
C GLY A 112 4.78 1.29 -14.98
N SER A 113 4.20 1.74 -13.88
CA SER A 113 3.19 1.02 -13.13
C SER A 113 1.84 1.68 -13.31
N LEU A 114 0.79 0.87 -13.42
CA LEU A 114 -0.60 1.30 -13.49
C LEU A 114 -1.27 1.00 -12.15
N ALA A 115 -1.56 2.04 -11.38
CA ALA A 115 -2.40 1.90 -10.19
C ALA A 115 -3.88 1.95 -10.61
N THR A 116 -4.70 1.11 -10.02
CA THR A 116 -6.12 1.01 -10.31
C THR A 116 -6.38 0.86 -11.83
N PRO A 117 -5.93 -0.25 -12.44
CA PRO A 117 -6.04 -0.42 -13.88
C PRO A 117 -7.50 -0.38 -14.34
N HIS A 118 -7.73 0.26 -15.48
CA HIS A 118 -9.05 0.32 -16.10
C HIS A 118 -9.50 -1.10 -16.53
N PRO A 119 -10.80 -1.42 -16.49
CA PRO A 119 -11.31 -2.72 -16.95
C PRO A 119 -10.88 -3.12 -18.37
N ASP A 120 -10.69 -2.15 -19.25
CA ASP A 120 -10.26 -2.35 -20.64
C ASP A 120 -8.73 -2.44 -20.81
N GLU A 121 -7.96 -2.28 -19.72
CA GLU A 121 -6.51 -2.42 -19.80
C GLU A 121 -6.11 -3.85 -20.18
N VAL A 122 -5.28 -3.95 -21.22
CA VAL A 122 -4.83 -5.24 -21.76
C VAL A 122 -3.64 -5.75 -20.95
N LEU A 123 -3.73 -7.00 -20.49
CA LEU A 123 -2.65 -7.71 -19.82
C LEU A 123 -1.59 -8.13 -20.82
N ARG A 124 -0.33 -7.96 -20.46
CA ARG A 124 0.83 -8.23 -21.32
C ARG A 124 1.74 -9.29 -20.70
N ALA A 125 2.55 -9.91 -21.54
CA ALA A 125 3.63 -10.76 -21.07
C ALA A 125 4.54 -9.98 -20.10
N ASP A 126 5.01 -10.65 -19.06
CA ASP A 126 5.90 -10.12 -18.02
C ASP A 126 5.26 -8.99 -17.15
N ASP A 127 3.94 -8.75 -17.30
CA ASP A 127 3.21 -7.93 -16.31
C ASP A 127 3.26 -8.61 -14.94
N THR A 128 3.48 -7.84 -13.89
CA THR A 128 3.26 -8.29 -12.52
C THR A 128 1.96 -7.70 -12.00
N LEU A 129 0.99 -8.55 -11.73
CA LEU A 129 -0.30 -8.16 -11.18
C LEU A 129 -0.18 -8.06 -9.66
N VAL A 130 -0.53 -6.92 -9.09
CA VAL A 130 -0.71 -6.76 -7.64
C VAL A 130 -2.17 -7.03 -7.34
N VAL A 131 -2.45 -8.10 -6.62
CA VAL A 131 -3.80 -8.59 -6.38
C VAL A 131 -4.10 -8.63 -4.89
N ILE A 132 -5.27 -8.11 -4.50
CA ILE A 132 -5.80 -8.22 -3.15
C ILE A 132 -6.98 -9.19 -3.17
N GLY A 133 -6.96 -10.15 -2.26
CA GLY A 133 -8.03 -11.14 -2.11
C GLY A 133 -7.88 -11.95 -0.84
N ARG A 134 -8.82 -12.87 -0.62
CA ARG A 134 -8.68 -13.85 0.45
C ARG A 134 -7.61 -14.88 0.08
N PRO A 135 -6.93 -15.48 1.08
CA PRO A 135 -5.89 -16.50 0.82
C PRO A 135 -6.37 -17.63 -0.12
N GLU A 136 -7.62 -18.07 0.04
CA GLU A 136 -8.21 -19.16 -0.75
C GLU A 136 -8.39 -18.77 -2.24
N SER A 137 -8.46 -17.49 -2.56
CA SER A 137 -8.62 -17.01 -3.93
C SER A 137 -7.38 -17.23 -4.80
N PHE A 138 -6.20 -17.32 -4.18
CA PHE A 138 -4.93 -17.34 -4.92
C PHE A 138 -4.64 -18.65 -5.65
N ASP A 139 -5.13 -19.78 -5.14
CA ASP A 139 -5.03 -21.06 -5.86
C ASP A 139 -5.78 -20.99 -7.20
N GLU A 140 -6.97 -20.43 -7.18
CA GLU A 140 -7.79 -20.25 -8.38
C GLU A 140 -7.21 -19.18 -9.33
N ILE A 141 -6.64 -18.10 -8.79
CA ILE A 141 -5.96 -17.10 -9.61
C ILE A 141 -4.75 -17.73 -10.31
N ASN A 142 -3.94 -18.50 -9.59
CA ASN A 142 -2.81 -19.21 -10.18
C ASN A 142 -3.25 -20.22 -11.24
N ARG A 143 -4.42 -20.84 -11.08
CA ARG A 143 -5.02 -21.69 -12.11
C ARG A 143 -5.41 -20.88 -13.35
N LEU A 144 -6.09 -19.73 -13.17
CA LEU A 144 -6.43 -18.83 -14.27
C LEU A 144 -5.20 -18.34 -15.06
N VAL A 145 -4.11 -18.04 -14.36
CA VAL A 145 -2.84 -17.63 -14.99
C VAL A 145 -2.26 -18.73 -15.87
N ARG A 146 -2.44 -20.01 -15.48
CA ARG A 146 -1.90 -21.17 -16.22
C ARG A 146 -2.83 -21.70 -17.29
N GLU A 147 -4.13 -21.70 -17.02
CA GLU A 147 -5.13 -22.41 -17.86
C GLU A 147 -6.12 -21.47 -18.56
N GLY A 148 -6.20 -20.22 -18.11
CA GLY A 148 -7.16 -19.25 -18.59
C GLY A 148 -8.55 -19.37 -17.96
N PRO A 149 -9.42 -18.39 -18.22
CA PRO A 149 -10.80 -18.44 -17.76
C PRO A 149 -11.58 -19.54 -18.52
N SER A 150 -12.31 -20.34 -17.77
CA SER A 150 -13.23 -21.33 -18.38
C SER A 150 -14.32 -20.61 -19.18
N ALA A 151 -14.69 -21.20 -20.26
CA ALA A 151 -15.75 -20.68 -21.14
C ALA A 151 -17.09 -20.49 -20.41
#